data_620eb0a2fcc4f14e2ca14d724d678002
#
_entry.id   620eb0a2fcc4f14e2ca14d724d678002
#
_cell.length_a   1.000
_cell.length_b   1.000
_cell.length_c   1.000
_cell.angle_alpha   90.00
_cell.angle_beta   90.00
_cell.angle_gamma   90.00
#
_symmetry.space_group_name_H-M   'P 1'
#
loop_
_entity.id
_entity.type
_entity.pdbx_description
1 polymer ?
#
loop_
_entity_poly.entity_id
_entity_poly.type
_entity_poly.pdbx_seq_one_letter_code
_entity_poly.pdbx_strand_id
1 'polypeptide(L)'
;NKMNVLIKKGGTAGYESSPVLIMQGHIDMVCDKNEDTEHDFLTEPLEIYIDGDDIKARGTTLGADNGIAAAYMLALLDIAHPPLECIFTVEEEIGMGGATDFDAFDLEGKRFLNMDTEEEGHLMVSCCGGRRMRVYLPIEKEKKQAGTTLSVHIRGLKGGHSGSDIHLQRASANVLLGRFLFELRERVDFALVSANGGNMDNAICREAEAVVVVAPEQVQTIAAVIEEAEAMFREEYKDRESDILMTAEQMPEAAEVL
;
A
#
# COMPACT_ATOMS: atom_id res chain seq x y z
N ASN A 1 -4.22 -0.44 -24.87
CA ASN A 1 -2.83 -0.84 -24.91
C ASN A 1 -2.01 0.12 -24.04
N LYS A 2 -1.58 -0.31 -22.87
CA LYS A 2 -0.91 0.50 -21.84
C LYS A 2 0.61 0.57 -22.03
N MET A 3 1.12 0.60 -23.27
CA MET A 3 2.54 0.68 -23.60
C MET A 3 3.39 -0.52 -23.09
N ASN A 4 2.78 -1.64 -22.78
CA ASN A 4 3.55 -2.88 -22.57
C ASN A 4 4.35 -3.24 -23.82
N VAL A 5 5.51 -3.85 -23.63
CA VAL A 5 6.35 -4.33 -24.74
C VAL A 5 6.41 -5.87 -24.70
N LEU A 6 6.15 -6.50 -25.83
CA LEU A 6 6.34 -7.93 -26.03
C LEU A 6 7.42 -8.15 -27.10
N ILE A 7 8.49 -8.85 -26.72
CA ILE A 7 9.55 -9.26 -27.63
C ILE A 7 9.46 -10.77 -27.80
N LYS A 8 9.23 -11.23 -29.04
CA LYS A 8 9.30 -12.64 -29.42
C LYS A 8 10.59 -12.91 -30.18
N LYS A 9 11.37 -13.90 -29.74
CA LYS A 9 12.63 -14.30 -30.39
C LYS A 9 12.72 -15.79 -30.49
N GLY A 10 13.05 -16.30 -31.68
CA GLY A 10 13.27 -17.72 -31.92
C GLY A 10 14.49 -18.25 -31.15
N GLY A 11 14.51 -19.54 -30.87
CA GLY A 11 15.66 -20.18 -30.24
C GLY A 11 16.96 -20.04 -31.05
N THR A 12 18.07 -19.87 -30.37
CA THR A 12 19.40 -19.86 -30.99
C THR A 12 19.82 -21.26 -31.40
N ALA A 13 20.95 -21.38 -32.15
CA ALA A 13 21.48 -22.64 -32.65
C ALA A 13 21.60 -23.69 -31.53
N GLY A 14 20.92 -24.81 -31.72
CA GLY A 14 20.82 -25.94 -30.77
C GLY A 14 19.65 -25.84 -29.77
N TYR A 15 18.89 -24.75 -29.81
CA TYR A 15 17.73 -24.54 -28.94
C TYR A 15 16.42 -24.32 -29.72
N GLU A 16 16.43 -24.44 -31.04
CA GLU A 16 15.30 -24.10 -31.93
C GLU A 16 14.03 -24.90 -31.61
N SER A 17 14.19 -26.14 -31.16
CA SER A 17 13.07 -27.04 -30.79
C SER A 17 12.73 -27.04 -29.31
N SER A 18 13.39 -26.22 -28.53
CA SER A 18 13.10 -26.11 -27.10
C SER A 18 11.72 -25.46 -26.88
N PRO A 19 11.02 -25.82 -25.79
CA PRO A 19 9.77 -25.14 -25.45
C PRO A 19 9.96 -23.64 -25.23
N VAL A 20 9.01 -22.85 -25.73
CA VAL A 20 9.00 -21.39 -25.53
C VAL A 20 8.96 -21.07 -24.05
N LEU A 21 9.82 -20.15 -23.61
CA LEU A 21 9.84 -19.58 -22.26
C LEU A 21 9.29 -18.16 -22.30
N ILE A 22 8.24 -17.92 -21.51
CA ILE A 22 7.74 -16.58 -21.25
C ILE A 22 8.48 -16.04 -20.03
N MET A 23 9.01 -14.83 -20.14
CA MET A 23 9.61 -14.09 -19.03
C MET A 23 8.90 -12.75 -18.89
N GLN A 24 8.67 -12.33 -17.65
CA GLN A 24 7.95 -11.08 -17.38
C GLN A 24 8.59 -10.32 -16.21
N GLY A 25 8.62 -9.01 -16.35
CA GLY A 25 8.96 -8.05 -15.30
C GLY A 25 8.38 -6.68 -15.65
N HIS A 26 8.22 -5.81 -14.64
CA HIS A 26 7.77 -4.44 -14.88
C HIS A 26 8.96 -3.49 -15.09
N ILE A 27 8.70 -2.34 -15.75
CA ILE A 27 9.71 -1.34 -16.11
C ILE A 27 9.44 0.04 -15.51
N ASP A 28 8.35 0.20 -14.78
CA ASP A 28 8.14 1.35 -13.91
C ASP A 28 8.80 1.12 -12.55
N MET A 29 8.94 2.18 -11.78
CA MET A 29 9.55 2.15 -10.45
C MET A 29 8.86 3.14 -9.52
N VAL A 30 9.00 2.94 -8.22
CA VAL A 30 8.66 3.96 -7.22
C VAL A 30 9.61 5.14 -7.37
N CYS A 31 9.08 6.31 -7.69
CA CYS A 31 9.84 7.54 -7.83
C CYS A 31 9.90 8.28 -6.50
N ASP A 32 10.93 8.01 -5.69
CA ASP A 32 11.17 8.66 -4.42
C ASP A 32 12.61 9.17 -4.27
N LYS A 33 12.82 10.19 -3.46
CA LYS A 33 14.13 10.82 -3.25
C LYS A 33 14.26 11.41 -1.84
N ASN A 34 15.50 11.60 -1.40
CA ASN A 34 15.78 12.29 -0.16
C ASN A 34 15.32 13.75 -0.23
N GLU A 35 14.98 14.34 0.92
CA GLU A 35 14.51 15.73 1.02
C GLU A 35 15.54 16.76 0.49
N ASP A 36 16.84 16.46 0.63
CA ASP A 36 17.95 17.30 0.20
C ASP A 36 18.42 17.03 -1.24
N THR A 37 17.75 16.12 -1.95
CA THR A 37 18.12 15.76 -3.33
C THR A 37 17.24 16.52 -4.33
N GLU A 38 17.89 17.29 -5.20
CA GLU A 38 17.25 17.88 -6.38
C GLU A 38 17.29 16.86 -7.53
N HIS A 39 16.16 16.37 -7.97
CA HIS A 39 16.02 15.41 -9.07
C HIS A 39 14.61 15.48 -9.68
N ASP A 40 14.52 15.45 -10.99
CA ASP A 40 13.27 15.37 -11.75
C ASP A 40 13.18 14.02 -12.47
N PHE A 41 12.40 13.10 -11.93
CA PHE A 41 12.21 11.76 -12.51
C PHE A 41 11.62 11.72 -13.91
N LEU A 42 11.06 12.84 -14.41
CA LEU A 42 10.50 12.93 -15.76
C LEU A 42 11.55 13.26 -16.82
N THR A 43 12.61 13.94 -16.44
CA THR A 43 13.55 14.52 -17.38
C THR A 43 15.03 14.16 -17.13
N GLU A 44 15.35 13.69 -15.91
CA GLU A 44 16.72 13.41 -15.51
C GLU A 44 16.96 11.90 -15.32
N PRO A 45 18.10 11.37 -15.80
CA PRO A 45 18.48 9.99 -15.54
C PRO A 45 18.93 9.82 -14.09
N LEU A 46 18.73 8.62 -13.53
CA LEU A 46 19.27 8.28 -12.20
C LEU A 46 20.81 8.33 -12.19
N GLU A 47 21.39 8.91 -11.15
CA GLU A 47 22.84 8.87 -10.92
C GLU A 47 23.23 7.54 -10.27
N ILE A 48 23.53 6.53 -11.12
CA ILE A 48 23.88 5.18 -10.67
C ILE A 48 25.37 5.10 -10.42
N TYR A 49 25.77 4.44 -9.32
CA TYR A 49 27.19 4.19 -8.99
C TYR A 49 27.38 2.81 -8.37
N ILE A 50 28.64 2.33 -8.39
CA ILE A 50 29.04 1.06 -7.78
C ILE A 50 29.69 1.37 -6.40
N ASP A 51 29.24 0.64 -5.38
CA ASP A 51 29.77 0.70 -4.02
C ASP A 51 30.07 -0.73 -3.52
N GLY A 52 31.31 -1.13 -3.66
CA GLY A 52 31.72 -2.53 -3.43
C GLY A 52 31.09 -3.46 -4.47
N ASP A 53 30.25 -4.37 -4.01
CA ASP A 53 29.53 -5.33 -4.86
C ASP A 53 28.09 -4.86 -5.18
N ASP A 54 27.68 -3.68 -4.67
CA ASP A 54 26.35 -3.13 -4.84
C ASP A 54 26.28 -2.10 -5.97
N ILE A 55 25.13 -2.04 -6.64
CA ILE A 55 24.73 -0.94 -7.52
C ILE A 55 23.75 -0.06 -6.73
N LYS A 56 24.02 1.24 -6.65
CA LYS A 56 23.24 2.22 -5.88
C LYS A 56 22.86 3.43 -6.74
N ALA A 57 21.79 4.13 -6.34
CA ALA A 57 21.44 5.44 -6.88
C ALA A 57 21.72 6.53 -5.84
N ARG A 58 22.15 7.72 -6.30
CA ARG A 58 22.51 8.83 -5.42
C ARG A 58 21.29 9.65 -5.06
N GLY A 59 20.83 9.52 -3.82
CA GLY A 59 19.76 10.33 -3.25
C GLY A 59 18.35 9.99 -3.76
N THR A 60 18.20 8.99 -4.62
CA THR A 60 16.91 8.53 -5.18
C THR A 60 16.76 7.03 -4.98
N THR A 61 15.54 6.53 -5.22
CA THR A 61 15.27 5.10 -5.47
C THR A 61 16.06 4.64 -6.69
N LEU A 62 16.46 3.35 -6.72
CA LEU A 62 17.26 2.75 -7.80
C LEU A 62 16.40 2.17 -8.92
N GLY A 63 15.19 1.67 -8.60
CA GLY A 63 14.34 0.94 -9.55
C GLY A 63 14.89 -0.45 -9.92
N ALA A 64 15.70 -1.07 -9.04
CA ALA A 64 16.13 -2.46 -9.24
C ALA A 64 14.95 -3.43 -9.20
N ASP A 65 13.94 -3.10 -8.44
CA ASP A 65 12.58 -3.61 -8.52
C ASP A 65 11.82 -2.78 -9.59
N ASN A 66 11.52 -3.31 -10.79
CA ASN A 66 11.93 -4.60 -11.33
C ASN A 66 12.91 -4.45 -12.51
N GLY A 67 13.76 -3.41 -12.45
CA GLY A 67 14.79 -3.15 -13.50
C GLY A 67 15.75 -4.31 -13.71
N ILE A 68 15.98 -5.16 -12.67
CA ILE A 68 16.81 -6.35 -12.78
C ILE A 68 16.19 -7.38 -13.73
N ALA A 69 14.88 -7.57 -13.71
CA ALA A 69 14.19 -8.45 -14.65
C ALA A 69 14.34 -7.96 -16.10
N ALA A 70 14.19 -6.65 -16.30
CA ALA A 70 14.42 -6.05 -17.61
C ALA A 70 15.86 -6.28 -18.10
N ALA A 71 16.85 -6.09 -17.22
CA ALA A 71 18.25 -6.34 -17.55
C ALA A 71 18.52 -7.80 -17.90
N TYR A 72 17.98 -8.76 -17.14
CA TYR A 72 18.12 -10.20 -17.47
C TYR A 72 17.46 -10.57 -18.79
N MET A 73 16.24 -10.11 -19.05
CA MET A 73 15.56 -10.37 -20.31
C MET A 73 16.36 -9.84 -21.51
N LEU A 74 16.86 -8.61 -21.43
CA LEU A 74 17.67 -7.99 -22.48
C LEU A 74 19.00 -8.75 -22.67
N ALA A 75 19.69 -9.12 -21.60
CA ALA A 75 20.95 -9.87 -21.66
C ALA A 75 20.75 -11.26 -22.30
N LEU A 76 19.66 -11.96 -22.00
CA LEU A 76 19.33 -13.24 -22.57
C LEU A 76 19.10 -13.18 -24.09
N LEU A 77 18.64 -12.04 -24.61
CA LEU A 77 18.47 -11.88 -26.05
C LEU A 77 19.80 -11.90 -26.83
N ASP A 78 20.94 -11.66 -26.16
CA ASP A 78 22.27 -11.59 -26.79
C ASP A 78 23.12 -12.87 -26.60
N ILE A 79 22.64 -13.85 -25.84
CA ILE A 79 23.36 -15.10 -25.58
C ILE A 79 22.58 -16.32 -26.15
N ALA A 80 23.06 -17.54 -25.95
CA ALA A 80 22.33 -18.76 -26.34
C ALA A 80 21.07 -18.94 -25.48
N HIS A 81 19.91 -19.10 -26.14
CA HIS A 81 18.61 -19.15 -25.44
C HIS A 81 17.59 -20.03 -26.20
N PRO A 82 16.58 -20.60 -25.50
CA PRO A 82 15.40 -21.18 -26.12
C PRO A 82 14.55 -20.11 -26.80
N PRO A 83 13.50 -20.46 -27.55
CA PRO A 83 12.52 -19.45 -27.97
C PRO A 83 11.97 -18.67 -26.78
N LEU A 84 11.99 -17.33 -26.87
CA LEU A 84 11.63 -16.41 -25.79
C LEU A 84 10.42 -15.55 -26.16
N GLU A 85 9.57 -15.31 -25.17
CA GLU A 85 8.56 -14.28 -25.15
C GLU A 85 8.81 -13.41 -23.91
N CYS A 86 9.47 -12.26 -24.11
CA CYS A 86 9.80 -11.33 -23.03
C CYS A 86 8.71 -10.25 -22.94
N ILE A 87 8.05 -10.18 -21.80
CA ILE A 87 6.96 -9.25 -21.51
C ILE A 87 7.46 -8.19 -20.53
N PHE A 88 7.48 -6.94 -20.96
CA PHE A 88 7.77 -5.78 -20.13
C PHE A 88 6.46 -5.06 -19.84
N THR A 89 6.02 -5.09 -18.59
CA THR A 89 4.79 -4.42 -18.16
C THR A 89 5.07 -3.04 -17.58
N VAL A 90 4.03 -2.21 -17.53
CA VAL A 90 4.05 -0.86 -16.95
C VAL A 90 2.98 -0.74 -15.86
N GLU A 91 3.07 0.31 -15.03
CA GLU A 91 2.08 0.62 -13.99
C GLU A 91 1.92 -0.50 -12.95
N GLU A 92 2.98 -1.26 -12.63
CA GLU A 92 2.94 -2.23 -11.54
C GLU A 92 2.76 -1.51 -10.21
N GLU A 93 3.62 -0.54 -9.93
CA GLU A 93 3.74 0.22 -8.68
C GLU A 93 2.48 1.07 -8.34
N ILE A 94 1.64 1.29 -9.32
CA ILE A 94 0.40 2.07 -9.15
C ILE A 94 -0.87 1.23 -9.36
N GLY A 95 -0.73 -0.11 -9.34
CA GLY A 95 -1.85 -1.05 -9.33
C GLY A 95 -1.96 -1.99 -10.50
N MET A 96 -0.83 -2.39 -11.09
CA MET A 96 -0.72 -3.44 -12.12
C MET A 96 -1.55 -3.16 -13.38
N GLY A 97 -1.68 -1.88 -13.78
CA GLY A 97 -2.49 -1.49 -14.92
C GLY A 97 -2.03 -2.13 -16.22
N GLY A 98 -0.72 -2.19 -16.46
CA GLY A 98 -0.15 -2.81 -17.63
C GLY A 98 -0.45 -4.31 -17.71
N ALA A 99 -0.23 -5.04 -16.61
CA ALA A 99 -0.50 -6.47 -16.55
C ALA A 99 -2.01 -6.79 -16.71
N THR A 100 -2.88 -5.96 -16.12
CA THR A 100 -4.34 -6.13 -16.22
C THR A 100 -4.85 -5.97 -17.65
N ASP A 101 -4.28 -5.04 -18.41
CA ASP A 101 -4.68 -4.74 -19.79
C ASP A 101 -3.88 -5.55 -20.84
N PHE A 102 -2.99 -6.44 -20.40
CA PHE A 102 -2.18 -7.26 -21.30
C PHE A 102 -3.02 -8.36 -21.95
N ASP A 103 -3.00 -8.40 -23.29
CA ASP A 103 -3.64 -9.46 -24.06
C ASP A 103 -2.65 -10.62 -24.26
N ALA A 104 -2.95 -11.75 -23.63
CA ALA A 104 -2.12 -12.95 -23.67
C ALA A 104 -2.47 -13.92 -24.81
N PHE A 105 -3.42 -13.60 -25.70
CA PHE A 105 -3.87 -14.50 -26.77
C PHE A 105 -2.77 -14.89 -27.76
N ASP A 106 -1.82 -14.01 -27.97
CA ASP A 106 -0.72 -14.23 -28.91
C ASP A 106 0.48 -14.98 -28.30
N LEU A 107 0.43 -15.36 -27.02
CA LEU A 107 1.51 -16.10 -26.36
C LEU A 107 1.47 -17.58 -26.72
N GLU A 108 2.62 -18.12 -27.11
CA GLU A 108 2.83 -19.52 -27.48
C GLU A 108 3.39 -20.36 -26.31
N GLY A 109 4.15 -19.70 -25.43
CA GLY A 109 4.77 -20.31 -24.26
C GLY A 109 3.78 -20.94 -23.29
N LYS A 110 4.20 -22.03 -22.62
CA LYS A 110 3.46 -22.68 -21.54
C LYS A 110 4.24 -22.69 -20.22
N ARG A 111 5.43 -22.12 -20.24
CA ARG A 111 6.28 -21.91 -19.07
C ARG A 111 6.39 -20.42 -18.86
N PHE A 112 5.98 -19.95 -17.69
CA PHE A 112 5.99 -18.55 -17.34
C PHE A 112 6.92 -18.33 -16.15
N LEU A 113 7.87 -17.41 -16.28
CA LEU A 113 8.78 -16.98 -15.26
C LEU A 113 8.56 -15.47 -15.01
N ASN A 114 7.90 -15.15 -13.90
CA ASN A 114 7.87 -13.81 -13.35
C ASN A 114 9.14 -13.62 -12.51
N MET A 115 9.83 -12.51 -12.69
CA MET A 115 11.10 -12.21 -12.02
C MET A 115 10.97 -11.06 -11.03
N ASP A 116 9.86 -11.02 -10.32
CA ASP A 116 9.44 -9.97 -9.41
C ASP A 116 9.40 -10.48 -7.96
N THR A 117 10.39 -11.29 -7.60
CA THR A 117 10.53 -11.85 -6.26
C THR A 117 11.84 -11.35 -5.67
N GLU A 118 11.77 -10.73 -4.51
CA GLU A 118 12.90 -10.08 -3.83
C GLU A 118 13.76 -11.04 -3.01
N GLU A 119 13.26 -12.25 -2.68
CA GLU A 119 13.98 -13.21 -1.85
C GLU A 119 14.93 -14.07 -2.70
N GLU A 120 16.24 -13.86 -2.51
CA GLU A 120 17.28 -14.64 -3.20
C GLU A 120 17.18 -16.13 -2.89
N GLY A 121 17.26 -16.95 -3.94
CA GLY A 121 17.22 -18.41 -3.85
C GLY A 121 15.82 -19.01 -3.65
N HIS A 122 14.76 -18.20 -3.62
CA HIS A 122 13.38 -18.64 -3.49
C HIS A 122 12.66 -18.65 -4.84
N LEU A 123 11.99 -19.76 -5.14
CA LEU A 123 11.08 -19.90 -6.27
C LEU A 123 9.64 -20.00 -5.75
N MET A 124 8.87 -18.95 -5.93
CA MET A 124 7.46 -18.94 -5.55
C MET A 124 6.62 -19.58 -6.65
N VAL A 125 5.83 -20.60 -6.30
CA VAL A 125 4.99 -21.37 -7.24
C VAL A 125 3.52 -20.98 -7.19
N SER A 126 3.15 -20.07 -6.30
CA SER A 126 1.78 -19.56 -6.14
C SER A 126 1.80 -18.19 -5.48
N CYS A 127 0.72 -17.44 -5.69
CA CYS A 127 0.48 -16.16 -4.99
C CYS A 127 -0.94 -16.10 -4.47
N CYS A 128 -1.18 -15.22 -3.51
CA CYS A 128 -2.52 -14.89 -3.05
C CYS A 128 -3.23 -14.04 -4.11
N GLY A 129 -4.51 -14.33 -4.34
CA GLY A 129 -5.38 -13.40 -5.06
C GLY A 129 -5.84 -12.27 -4.16
N GLY A 130 -6.12 -11.12 -4.74
CA GLY A 130 -6.68 -9.98 -4.04
C GLY A 130 -7.97 -9.46 -4.70
N ARG A 131 -8.81 -8.83 -3.92
CA ARG A 131 -9.97 -8.09 -4.43
C ARG A 131 -10.09 -6.76 -3.72
N ARG A 132 -10.14 -5.67 -4.48
CA ARG A 132 -10.40 -4.34 -3.97
C ARG A 132 -11.90 -4.07 -3.99
N MET A 133 -12.45 -3.63 -2.87
CA MET A 133 -13.86 -3.25 -2.75
C MET A 133 -13.94 -1.81 -2.28
N ARG A 134 -14.72 -0.99 -2.98
CA ARG A 134 -15.07 0.37 -2.54
C ARG A 134 -16.54 0.39 -2.17
N VAL A 135 -16.82 0.79 -0.95
CA VAL A 135 -18.19 0.94 -0.42
C VAL A 135 -18.49 2.41 -0.27
N TYR A 136 -19.59 2.85 -0.89
CA TYR A 136 -20.07 4.22 -0.80
C TYR A 136 -21.36 4.23 0.00
N LEU A 137 -21.36 4.89 1.14
CA LEU A 137 -22.54 5.14 1.95
C LEU A 137 -23.01 6.58 1.67
N PRO A 138 -24.18 6.80 1.10
CA PRO A 138 -24.74 8.14 1.00
C PRO A 138 -24.97 8.70 2.41
N ILE A 139 -24.52 9.91 2.64
CA ILE A 139 -24.69 10.62 3.90
C ILE A 139 -25.39 11.95 3.64
N GLU A 140 -26.26 12.33 4.56
CA GLU A 140 -26.90 13.64 4.56
C GLU A 140 -26.30 14.45 5.73
N LYS A 141 -25.95 15.70 5.46
CA LYS A 141 -25.43 16.60 6.49
C LYS A 141 -26.55 17.48 7.00
N GLU A 142 -26.60 17.64 8.31
CA GLU A 142 -27.53 18.52 8.99
C GLU A 142 -26.81 19.70 9.62
N LYS A 143 -27.55 20.82 9.80
CA LYS A 143 -27.04 21.96 10.55
C LYS A 143 -26.86 21.55 12.00
N LYS A 144 -25.67 21.81 12.51
CA LYS A 144 -25.30 21.50 13.88
C LYS A 144 -26.16 22.24 14.91
N GLN A 145 -26.55 21.53 15.97
CA GLN A 145 -27.02 22.13 17.23
C GLN A 145 -25.80 22.56 18.06
N ALA A 146 -26.00 23.50 19.00
CA ALA A 146 -24.95 24.00 19.87
C ALA A 146 -24.29 22.88 20.67
N GLY A 147 -22.96 22.89 20.78
CA GLY A 147 -22.19 21.87 21.51
C GLY A 147 -20.70 22.11 21.44
N THR A 148 -19.94 21.29 22.12
CA THR A 148 -18.46 21.27 22.04
C THR A 148 -18.00 20.33 20.94
N THR A 149 -17.17 20.83 20.05
CA THR A 149 -16.55 20.01 19.01
C THR A 149 -15.23 19.44 19.52
N LEU A 150 -15.08 18.13 19.43
CA LEU A 150 -13.86 17.40 19.82
C LEU A 150 -13.33 16.59 18.64
N SER A 151 -12.01 16.60 18.43
CA SER A 151 -11.32 15.65 17.57
C SER A 151 -10.71 14.56 18.43
N VAL A 152 -11.08 13.31 18.18
CA VAL A 152 -10.54 12.12 18.85
C VAL A 152 -9.57 11.45 17.90
N HIS A 153 -8.36 11.17 18.36
CA HIS A 153 -7.30 10.57 17.58
C HIS A 153 -6.89 9.23 18.17
N ILE A 154 -6.60 8.29 17.28
CA ILE A 154 -5.91 7.02 17.59
C ILE A 154 -4.61 7.01 16.81
N ARG A 155 -3.48 6.86 17.51
CA ARG A 155 -2.12 6.93 16.94
C ARG A 155 -1.19 5.90 17.57
N GLY A 156 0.05 5.83 17.08
CA GLY A 156 1.10 5.00 17.65
C GLY A 156 1.07 3.54 17.22
N LEU A 157 0.24 3.17 16.24
CA LEU A 157 0.20 1.81 15.71
C LEU A 157 1.35 1.57 14.72
N LYS A 158 1.86 0.33 14.68
CA LYS A 158 2.98 -0.05 13.81
C LYS A 158 2.60 -0.06 12.32
N GLY A 159 1.36 -0.46 12.01
CA GLY A 159 0.94 -0.64 10.62
C GLY A 159 1.63 -1.81 9.94
N GLY A 160 1.80 -1.74 8.63
CA GLY A 160 2.42 -2.77 7.80
C GLY A 160 1.65 -2.98 6.50
N HIS A 161 2.13 -3.89 5.67
CA HIS A 161 1.46 -4.25 4.43
C HIS A 161 0.23 -5.11 4.71
N SER A 162 -0.92 -4.78 4.14
CA SER A 162 -2.20 -5.46 4.40
C SER A 162 -2.24 -6.92 3.91
N GLY A 163 -1.32 -7.32 3.04
CA GLY A 163 -1.12 -8.69 2.56
C GLY A 163 0.01 -9.40 3.31
N SER A 164 1.26 -9.04 3.10
CA SER A 164 2.44 -9.74 3.64
C SER A 164 2.52 -9.71 5.17
N ASP A 165 2.04 -8.64 5.82
CA ASP A 165 2.10 -8.50 7.28
C ASP A 165 0.80 -8.88 8.01
N ILE A 166 -0.26 -9.30 7.29
CA ILE A 166 -1.56 -9.62 7.89
C ILE A 166 -1.46 -10.73 8.96
N HIS A 167 -0.52 -11.65 8.78
CA HIS A 167 -0.28 -12.74 9.73
C HIS A 167 0.26 -12.26 11.09
N LEU A 168 0.82 -11.04 11.16
CA LEU A 168 1.30 -10.42 12.41
C LEU A 168 0.16 -9.91 13.29
N GLN A 169 -1.06 -9.88 12.76
CA GLN A 169 -2.29 -9.50 13.48
C GLN A 169 -2.17 -8.15 14.22
N ARG A 170 -1.53 -7.18 13.59
CA ARG A 170 -1.41 -5.81 14.11
C ARG A 170 -2.76 -5.11 14.13
N ALA A 171 -2.90 -4.13 15.01
CA ALA A 171 -4.13 -3.34 15.09
C ALA A 171 -4.28 -2.42 13.86
N SER A 172 -5.53 -2.17 13.49
CA SER A 172 -5.91 -1.14 12.52
C SER A 172 -6.60 0.01 13.24
N ALA A 173 -6.09 1.23 13.09
CA ALA A 173 -6.67 2.41 13.73
C ALA A 173 -8.13 2.64 13.34
N ASN A 174 -8.52 2.35 12.09
CA ASN A 174 -9.92 2.43 11.65
C ASN A 174 -10.84 1.47 12.42
N VAL A 175 -10.36 0.25 12.69
CA VAL A 175 -11.13 -0.74 13.47
C VAL A 175 -11.26 -0.28 14.93
N LEU A 176 -10.17 0.19 15.52
CA LEU A 176 -10.19 0.69 16.90
C LEU A 176 -11.09 1.93 17.03
N LEU A 177 -11.02 2.85 16.08
CA LEU A 177 -11.88 4.04 16.06
C LEU A 177 -13.37 3.65 15.95
N GLY A 178 -13.71 2.72 15.06
CA GLY A 178 -15.08 2.22 14.92
C GLY A 178 -15.60 1.58 16.21
N ARG A 179 -14.75 0.77 16.88
CA ARG A 179 -15.07 0.18 18.20
C ARG A 179 -15.28 1.23 19.27
N PHE A 180 -14.38 2.22 19.35
CA PHE A 180 -14.49 3.33 20.27
C PHE A 180 -15.79 4.13 20.05
N LEU A 181 -16.13 4.49 18.82
CA LEU A 181 -17.36 5.23 18.52
C LEU A 181 -18.61 4.40 18.84
N PHE A 182 -18.56 3.08 18.66
CA PHE A 182 -19.65 2.20 19.03
C PHE A 182 -19.86 2.15 20.56
N GLU A 183 -18.79 2.05 21.33
CA GLU A 183 -18.81 2.11 22.79
C GLU A 183 -19.27 3.49 23.32
N LEU A 184 -18.77 4.55 22.69
CA LEU A 184 -19.09 5.93 23.06
C LEU A 184 -20.59 6.21 22.95
N ARG A 185 -21.24 5.76 21.87
CA ARG A 185 -22.68 6.00 21.66
C ARG A 185 -23.60 5.38 22.71
N GLU A 186 -23.14 4.36 23.43
CA GLU A 186 -23.91 3.76 24.52
C GLU A 186 -23.89 4.62 25.80
N ARG A 187 -22.96 5.58 25.90
CA ARG A 187 -22.75 6.41 27.09
C ARG A 187 -22.97 7.91 26.85
N VAL A 188 -22.78 8.36 25.63
CA VAL A 188 -22.78 9.77 25.24
C VAL A 188 -23.59 9.93 23.96
N ASP A 189 -24.53 10.85 23.98
CA ASP A 189 -25.21 11.29 22.76
C ASP A 189 -24.30 12.28 22.02
N PHE A 190 -23.88 11.92 20.82
CA PHE A 190 -23.01 12.74 19.99
C PHE A 190 -23.44 12.76 18.53
N ALA A 191 -23.10 13.84 17.85
CA ALA A 191 -23.22 13.94 16.40
C ALA A 191 -21.82 13.81 15.78
N LEU A 192 -21.70 12.96 14.74
CA LEU A 192 -20.46 12.79 14.00
C LEU A 192 -20.31 13.91 12.96
N VAL A 193 -19.13 14.52 12.87
CA VAL A 193 -18.78 15.50 11.83
C VAL A 193 -17.99 14.83 10.71
N SER A 194 -16.99 14.04 11.08
CA SER A 194 -16.15 13.28 10.15
C SER A 194 -15.50 12.10 10.84
N ALA A 195 -15.13 11.09 10.05
CA ALA A 195 -14.25 10.02 10.47
C ALA A 195 -13.28 9.74 9.33
N ASN A 196 -11.99 9.75 9.61
CA ASN A 196 -10.93 9.56 8.62
C ASN A 196 -9.84 8.62 9.17
N GLY A 197 -9.19 7.88 8.28
CA GLY A 197 -8.04 7.07 8.64
C GLY A 197 -7.52 6.26 7.47
N GLY A 198 -6.21 6.02 7.48
CA GLY A 198 -5.50 5.30 6.43
C GLY A 198 -5.24 6.16 5.18
N ASN A 199 -4.04 6.02 4.63
CA ASN A 199 -3.61 6.76 3.44
C ASN A 199 -3.56 5.89 2.19
N MET A 200 -3.27 4.59 2.35
CA MET A 200 -3.10 3.63 1.27
C MET A 200 -3.97 2.40 1.52
N ASP A 201 -4.56 1.85 0.47
CA ASP A 201 -5.46 0.69 0.57
C ASP A 201 -4.73 -0.66 0.77
N ASN A 202 -3.42 -0.70 0.53
CA ASN A 202 -2.55 -1.83 0.81
C ASN A 202 -1.78 -1.71 2.14
N ALA A 203 -2.02 -0.67 2.94
CA ALA A 203 -1.40 -0.47 4.24
C ALA A 203 -2.39 -0.65 5.40
N ILE A 204 -1.97 -1.35 6.45
CA ILE A 204 -2.73 -1.43 7.71
C ILE A 204 -2.74 -0.01 8.32
N CYS A 205 -3.94 0.50 8.58
CA CYS A 205 -4.14 1.87 9.04
C CYS A 205 -3.47 2.10 10.40
N ARG A 206 -2.55 3.08 10.48
CA ARG A 206 -1.77 3.40 11.67
C ARG A 206 -2.38 4.48 12.53
N GLU A 207 -3.14 5.37 11.92
CA GLU A 207 -3.73 6.55 12.57
C GLU A 207 -5.15 6.78 12.06
N ALA A 208 -6.05 7.14 12.96
CA ALA A 208 -7.42 7.48 12.63
C ALA A 208 -7.93 8.62 13.52
N GLU A 209 -8.88 9.36 12.98
CA GLU A 209 -9.47 10.54 13.62
C GLU A 209 -10.99 10.52 13.45
N ALA A 210 -11.71 10.90 14.49
CA ALA A 210 -13.11 11.26 14.38
C ALA A 210 -13.36 12.63 15.01
N VAL A 211 -14.13 13.46 14.32
CA VAL A 211 -14.61 14.73 14.87
C VAL A 211 -16.07 14.56 15.27
N VAL A 212 -16.35 14.85 16.53
CA VAL A 212 -17.69 14.71 17.13
C VAL A 212 -18.15 16.01 17.80
N VAL A 213 -19.44 16.20 17.86
CA VAL A 213 -20.06 17.28 18.62
C VAL A 213 -20.88 16.71 19.77
N VAL A 214 -20.66 17.21 20.96
CA VAL A 214 -21.29 16.72 22.19
C VAL A 214 -21.80 17.89 23.04
N ALA A 215 -22.71 17.59 23.93
CA ALA A 215 -23.12 18.57 24.97
C ALA A 215 -21.91 18.90 25.88
N PRO A 216 -21.70 20.18 26.27
CA PRO A 216 -20.53 20.60 27.04
C PRO A 216 -20.32 19.80 28.34
N GLU A 217 -21.38 19.39 28.99
CA GLU A 217 -21.38 18.60 30.22
C GLU A 217 -20.88 17.15 30.00
N GLN A 218 -20.83 16.68 28.78
CA GLN A 218 -20.40 15.32 28.44
C GLN A 218 -18.91 15.20 28.10
N VAL A 219 -18.20 16.31 27.99
CA VAL A 219 -16.78 16.32 27.63
C VAL A 219 -15.92 15.46 28.58
N GLN A 220 -16.20 15.54 29.89
CA GLN A 220 -15.50 14.72 30.88
C GLN A 220 -15.82 13.24 30.78
N THR A 221 -17.05 12.90 30.40
CA THR A 221 -17.44 11.49 30.16
C THR A 221 -16.66 10.91 28.96
N ILE A 222 -16.49 11.70 27.91
CA ILE A 222 -15.69 11.27 26.75
C ILE A 222 -14.24 11.02 27.15
N ALA A 223 -13.63 11.89 27.95
CA ALA A 223 -12.26 11.68 28.42
C ALA A 223 -12.11 10.35 29.18
N ALA A 224 -13.07 10.03 30.04
CA ALA A 224 -13.07 8.74 30.75
C ALA A 224 -13.24 7.55 29.80
N VAL A 225 -14.13 7.64 28.80
CA VAL A 225 -14.31 6.58 27.80
C VAL A 225 -13.04 6.39 26.97
N ILE A 226 -12.31 7.46 26.63
CA ILE A 226 -11.03 7.39 25.92
C ILE A 226 -9.99 6.65 26.75
N GLU A 227 -9.83 6.99 28.03
CA GLU A 227 -8.89 6.31 28.95
C GLU A 227 -9.21 4.81 29.08
N GLU A 228 -10.47 4.46 29.25
CA GLU A 228 -10.92 3.05 29.32
C GLU A 228 -10.66 2.29 28.02
N ALA A 229 -10.97 2.91 26.87
CA ALA A 229 -10.76 2.31 25.56
C ALA A 229 -9.26 2.12 25.26
N GLU A 230 -8.42 3.14 25.54
CA GLU A 230 -6.98 3.03 25.41
C GLU A 230 -6.42 1.89 26.24
N ALA A 231 -6.80 1.80 27.52
CA ALA A 231 -6.35 0.72 28.40
C ALA A 231 -6.77 -0.65 27.88
N MET A 232 -8.00 -0.78 27.41
CA MET A 232 -8.53 -2.03 26.82
C MET A 232 -7.75 -2.41 25.56
N PHE A 233 -7.52 -1.47 24.64
CA PHE A 233 -6.81 -1.74 23.41
C PHE A 233 -5.32 -2.07 23.66
N ARG A 234 -4.67 -1.39 24.59
CA ARG A 234 -3.30 -1.71 25.01
C ARG A 234 -3.17 -3.11 25.59
N GLU A 235 -4.12 -3.56 26.40
CA GLU A 235 -4.11 -4.94 26.94
C GLU A 235 -4.40 -5.97 25.85
N GLU A 236 -5.36 -5.72 24.95
CA GLU A 236 -5.70 -6.64 23.85
C GLU A 236 -4.54 -6.85 22.88
N TYR A 237 -3.79 -5.78 22.59
CA TYR A 237 -2.70 -5.80 21.60
C TYR A 237 -1.30 -5.75 22.22
N LYS A 238 -1.13 -5.98 23.51
CA LYS A 238 0.12 -5.79 24.26
C LYS A 238 1.36 -6.45 23.64
N ASP A 239 1.18 -7.60 23.01
CA ASP A 239 2.27 -8.35 22.39
C ASP A 239 2.60 -7.87 20.96
N ARG A 240 1.78 -7.00 20.37
CA ARG A 240 1.84 -6.59 18.96
C ARG A 240 2.03 -5.10 18.78
N GLU A 241 1.36 -4.30 19.63
CA GLU A 241 1.38 -2.85 19.62
C GLU A 241 1.81 -2.33 20.99
N SER A 242 2.91 -1.58 21.05
CA SER A 242 3.44 -1.04 22.31
C SER A 242 2.92 0.37 22.64
N ASP A 243 2.54 1.13 21.60
CA ASP A 243 2.46 2.58 21.67
C ASP A 243 1.07 3.14 21.30
N ILE A 244 0.01 2.32 21.44
CA ILE A 244 -1.36 2.79 21.20
C ILE A 244 -1.62 4.01 22.09
N LEU A 245 -2.02 5.10 21.47
CA LEU A 245 -2.35 6.36 22.12
C LEU A 245 -3.69 6.88 21.62
N MET A 246 -4.58 7.23 22.55
CA MET A 246 -5.83 7.89 22.26
C MET A 246 -5.84 9.28 22.91
N THR A 247 -6.19 10.29 22.14
CA THR A 247 -6.28 11.68 22.62
C THR A 247 -7.55 12.35 22.13
N ALA A 248 -8.02 13.35 22.83
CA ALA A 248 -9.05 14.25 22.36
C ALA A 248 -8.59 15.70 22.47
N GLU A 249 -8.90 16.47 21.45
CA GLU A 249 -8.60 17.91 21.40
C GLU A 249 -9.88 18.70 21.10
N GLN A 250 -10.04 19.83 21.77
CA GLN A 250 -11.15 20.72 21.45
C GLN A 250 -10.88 21.47 20.15
N MET A 251 -11.83 21.43 19.25
CA MET A 251 -11.77 22.08 17.95
C MET A 251 -12.66 23.32 17.89
N PRO A 252 -12.43 24.22 16.92
CA PRO A 252 -13.40 25.25 16.56
C PRO A 252 -14.78 24.64 16.27
N GLU A 253 -15.83 25.39 16.49
CA GLU A 253 -17.19 24.91 16.26
C GLU A 253 -17.38 24.42 14.82
N ALA A 254 -17.89 23.18 14.67
CA ALA A 254 -18.32 22.65 13.39
C ALA A 254 -19.62 23.30 12.93
N ALA A 255 -19.79 23.55 11.65
CA ALA A 255 -21.03 24.14 11.08
C ALA A 255 -22.10 23.09 10.77
N GLU A 256 -21.67 21.87 10.43
CA GLU A 256 -22.53 20.75 10.00
C GLU A 256 -22.10 19.45 10.66
N VAL A 257 -23.03 18.53 10.82
CA VAL A 257 -22.85 17.17 11.31
C VAL A 257 -23.45 16.15 10.32
N LEU A 258 -23.00 14.90 10.43
CA LEU A 258 -23.53 13.76 9.65
C LEU A 258 -24.76 13.17 10.30
#